data_cbaa66e03ee223746d1722b4b01848c5
#
_entry.id   cbaa66e03ee223746d1722b4b01848c5
#
_cell.length_a   1.000
_cell.length_b   1.000
_cell.length_c   1.000
_cell.angle_alpha   90.00
_cell.angle_beta   90.00
_cell.angle_gamma   90.00
#
_symmetry.space_group_name_H-M   'P 1'
#
loop_
_entity.id
_entity.type
_entity.pdbx_description
1 polymer ?
#
loop_
_entity_poly.entity_id
_entity_poly.type
_entity_poly.pdbx_seq_one_letter_code
_entity_poly.pdbx_strand_id
1 'polypeptide(L)'
;FFVSESGKWSVVQQGMNPEVKMARRYHWIATEDYFNDPHTGVVGIRQQGVLNLASRRSEENRKVILELINEGPYRVAKYLAMLRGQTVFGFTYFHPHVKVDVDVKTVMRNLPPPKSVTDFKELLLRHGVGPKTLRALSLVAELIFKAPADWNDPAIDPFKFAFAVGGKDGVPYPVDRRVYDELIAILDAIIEKARSDPGIYKYLTHLAKKAETWQFPAHLKRPT
;
A
#
# COMPACT_ATOMS: atom_id res chain seq x y z
N PHE A 1 -2.20 -13.28 3.58
CA PHE A 1 -1.87 -13.28 5.00
C PHE A 1 -1.38 -14.66 5.40
N PHE A 2 -0.21 -14.73 6.03
CA PHE A 2 0.42 -15.97 6.45
C PHE A 2 0.68 -15.91 7.95
N VAL A 3 0.37 -16.98 8.66
CA VAL A 3 0.65 -17.15 10.08
C VAL A 3 1.34 -18.50 10.27
N SER A 4 2.47 -18.49 10.96
CA SER A 4 3.16 -19.72 11.34
C SER A 4 2.58 -20.30 12.63
N GLU A 5 2.86 -21.57 12.90
CA GLU A 5 2.51 -22.26 14.15
C GLU A 5 3.06 -21.54 15.39
N SER A 6 4.23 -20.90 15.27
CA SER A 6 4.82 -20.10 16.33
C SER A 6 4.22 -18.71 16.50
N GLY A 7 3.14 -18.38 15.78
CA GLY A 7 2.48 -17.09 15.84
C GLY A 7 3.14 -15.96 15.05
N LYS A 8 4.26 -16.24 14.35
CA LYS A 8 4.84 -15.27 13.43
C LYS A 8 3.93 -15.11 12.22
N TRP A 9 3.81 -13.88 11.73
CA TRP A 9 2.94 -13.58 10.60
C TRP A 9 3.64 -12.73 9.54
N SER A 10 3.12 -12.81 8.34
CA SER A 10 3.48 -11.92 7.24
C SER A 10 2.28 -11.61 6.36
N VAL A 11 2.32 -10.45 5.73
CA VAL A 11 1.32 -10.04 4.74
C VAL A 11 2.03 -9.58 3.47
N VAL A 12 1.51 -10.01 2.33
CA VAL A 12 1.90 -9.50 1.02
C VAL A 12 0.66 -8.98 0.32
N GLN A 13 0.65 -7.70 0.02
CA GLN A 13 -0.40 -7.06 -0.75
C GLN A 13 0.14 -6.61 -2.11
N GLN A 14 -0.64 -6.75 -3.15
CA GLN A 14 -0.30 -6.26 -4.47
C GLN A 14 -1.33 -5.23 -4.93
N GLY A 15 -0.86 -3.99 -5.13
CA GLY A 15 -1.60 -2.95 -5.81
C GLY A 15 -1.31 -3.01 -7.31
N MET A 16 -2.33 -2.94 -8.15
CA MET A 16 -2.19 -3.01 -9.61
C MET A 16 -2.70 -1.71 -10.25
N ASN A 17 -1.97 -1.23 -11.24
CA ASN A 17 -2.43 -0.20 -12.15
C ASN A 17 -2.56 -0.81 -13.56
N PRO A 18 -3.80 -1.16 -13.99
CA PRO A 18 -4.02 -1.82 -15.28
C PRO A 18 -3.76 -0.89 -16.48
N GLU A 19 -3.85 0.41 -16.32
CA GLU A 19 -3.62 1.38 -17.40
C GLU A 19 -2.19 1.35 -17.89
N VAL A 20 -1.24 1.30 -16.96
CA VAL A 20 0.20 1.22 -17.26
C VAL A 20 0.77 -0.19 -17.12
N LYS A 21 -0.09 -1.19 -16.85
CA LYS A 21 0.28 -2.60 -16.66
C LYS A 21 1.39 -2.82 -15.63
N MET A 22 1.33 -2.06 -14.55
CA MET A 22 2.30 -2.07 -13.46
C MET A 22 1.69 -2.60 -12.18
N ALA A 23 2.52 -3.23 -11.36
CA ALA A 23 2.14 -3.70 -10.04
C ALA A 23 3.15 -3.24 -9.00
N ARG A 24 2.67 -3.02 -7.78
CA ARG A 24 3.50 -2.70 -6.62
C ARG A 24 3.14 -3.67 -5.51
N ARG A 25 4.15 -4.26 -4.87
CA ARG A 25 3.98 -5.17 -3.73
C ARG A 25 4.38 -4.48 -2.45
N TYR A 26 3.56 -4.68 -1.43
CA TYR A 26 3.77 -4.20 -0.08
C TYR A 26 3.93 -5.41 0.84
N HIS A 27 4.98 -5.40 1.65
CA HIS A 27 5.34 -6.50 2.53
C HIS A 27 5.32 -6.05 3.98
N TRP A 28 4.69 -6.83 4.84
CA TRP A 28 4.72 -6.71 6.30
C TRP A 28 5.24 -8.01 6.88
N ILE A 29 6.18 -7.96 7.80
CA ILE A 29 6.71 -9.14 8.48
C ILE A 29 6.75 -8.85 9.97
N ALA A 30 5.83 -9.46 10.73
CA ALA A 30 5.79 -9.49 12.20
C ALA A 30 6.24 -8.17 12.86
N THR A 31 5.79 -7.04 12.33
CA THR A 31 6.13 -5.72 12.86
C THR A 31 5.35 -5.46 14.14
N GLU A 32 5.98 -4.84 15.13
CA GLU A 32 5.31 -4.42 16.36
C GLU A 32 4.29 -3.31 16.08
N ASP A 33 4.59 -2.42 15.14
CA ASP A 33 3.69 -1.38 14.70
C ASP A 33 3.18 -1.65 13.28
N TYR A 34 1.91 -2.07 13.17
CA TYR A 34 1.27 -2.34 11.88
C TYR A 34 0.94 -1.06 11.09
N PHE A 35 1.12 0.11 11.68
CA PHE A 35 0.68 1.36 11.09
C PHE A 35 1.82 2.34 10.76
N ASN A 36 2.75 2.60 11.69
CA ASN A 36 3.84 3.55 11.46
C ASN A 36 5.04 2.86 10.84
N ASP A 37 5.39 3.25 9.61
CA ASP A 37 6.43 2.62 8.79
C ASP A 37 6.29 1.08 8.76
N PRO A 38 5.08 0.55 8.50
CA PRO A 38 4.78 -0.85 8.76
C PRO A 38 5.40 -1.80 7.75
N HIS A 39 5.78 -1.28 6.57
CA HIS A 39 6.25 -2.10 5.48
C HIS A 39 7.72 -2.48 5.69
N THR A 40 8.00 -3.77 5.70
CA THR A 40 9.38 -4.29 5.66
C THR A 40 9.98 -4.18 4.26
N GLY A 41 9.14 -4.00 3.24
CA GLY A 41 9.56 -3.69 1.88
C GLY A 41 8.39 -3.25 1.01
N VAL A 42 8.63 -2.29 0.14
CA VAL A 42 7.71 -1.88 -0.92
C VAL A 42 8.44 -2.10 -2.25
N VAL A 43 8.06 -3.13 -2.98
CA VAL A 43 8.71 -3.50 -4.25
C VAL A 43 7.96 -2.87 -5.41
N GLY A 44 8.65 -2.07 -6.21
CA GLY A 44 8.06 -1.38 -7.35
C GLY A 44 8.98 -0.29 -7.89
N ILE A 45 8.60 0.30 -9.00
CA ILE A 45 9.32 1.47 -9.53
C ILE A 45 8.99 2.67 -8.65
N ARG A 46 10.03 3.32 -8.13
CA ARG A 46 9.91 4.53 -7.33
C ARG A 46 9.24 5.64 -8.13
N GLN A 47 8.23 6.26 -7.55
CA GLN A 47 7.52 7.37 -8.13
C GLN A 47 7.85 8.66 -7.38
N GLN A 48 7.73 9.80 -8.08
CA GLN A 48 7.85 11.11 -7.44
C GLN A 48 6.51 11.54 -6.84
N GLY A 49 6.58 12.26 -5.73
CA GLY A 49 5.41 12.88 -5.11
C GLY A 49 4.37 11.89 -4.58
N VAL A 50 4.80 10.77 -4.02
CA VAL A 50 3.94 9.80 -3.36
C VAL A 50 3.68 10.25 -1.93
N LEU A 51 2.41 10.52 -1.61
CA LEU A 51 2.01 10.81 -0.25
C LEU A 51 2.05 9.54 0.61
N ASN A 52 2.96 9.52 1.58
CA ASN A 52 3.12 8.42 2.53
C ASN A 52 2.64 8.82 3.93
N LEU A 53 1.34 8.67 4.18
CA LEU A 53 0.77 8.96 5.49
C LEU A 53 1.04 7.86 6.53
N ALA A 54 1.58 6.72 6.15
CA ALA A 54 2.03 5.69 7.07
C ALA A 54 3.45 5.95 7.61
N SER A 55 4.20 6.87 7.01
CA SER A 55 5.51 7.27 7.52
C SER A 55 5.39 7.96 8.88
N ARG A 56 6.34 7.69 9.78
CA ARG A 56 6.49 8.43 11.06
C ARG A 56 6.70 9.92 10.82
N ARG A 57 7.33 10.30 9.71
CA ARG A 57 7.49 11.71 9.33
C ARG A 57 6.17 12.43 9.05
N SER A 58 5.10 11.69 8.78
CA SER A 58 3.75 12.25 8.59
C SER A 58 2.94 12.33 9.89
N GLU A 59 3.53 12.09 11.05
CA GLU A 59 2.79 12.03 12.32
C GLU A 59 2.07 13.34 12.63
N GLU A 60 2.75 14.47 12.54
CA GLU A 60 2.13 15.78 12.75
C GLU A 60 1.02 16.07 11.73
N ASN A 61 1.24 15.72 10.47
CA ASN A 61 0.22 15.86 9.44
C ASN A 61 -1.05 15.07 9.80
N ARG A 62 -0.89 13.83 10.27
CA ARG A 62 -2.02 12.99 10.71
C ARG A 62 -2.76 13.57 11.92
N LYS A 63 -2.06 14.17 12.89
CA LYS A 63 -2.68 14.86 14.05
C LYS A 63 -3.54 16.02 13.58
N VAL A 64 -2.99 16.87 12.72
CA VAL A 64 -3.74 18.00 12.16
C VAL A 64 -4.92 17.55 11.31
N ILE A 65 -4.81 16.44 10.56
CA ILE A 65 -5.96 15.86 9.85
C ILE A 65 -7.12 15.54 10.81
N LEU A 66 -6.83 14.95 11.97
CA LEU A 66 -7.86 14.63 12.98
C LEU A 66 -8.47 15.92 13.58
N GLU A 67 -7.67 16.95 13.81
CA GLU A 67 -8.15 18.25 14.26
C GLU A 67 -9.08 18.89 13.23
N LEU A 68 -8.70 18.87 11.95
CA LEU A 68 -9.52 19.35 10.84
C LEU A 68 -10.89 18.67 10.75
N ILE A 69 -10.93 17.36 10.98
CA ILE A 69 -12.19 16.61 11.03
C ILE A 69 -13.05 17.11 12.19
N ASN A 70 -12.44 17.36 13.34
CA ASN A 70 -13.14 17.86 14.53
C ASN A 70 -13.64 19.31 14.36
N GLU A 71 -12.98 20.13 13.53
CA GLU A 71 -13.50 21.44 13.15
C GLU A 71 -14.74 21.37 12.24
N GLY A 72 -14.93 20.23 11.57
CA GLY A 72 -16.07 19.92 10.74
C GLY A 72 -15.96 20.35 9.28
N PRO A 73 -16.88 19.84 8.45
CA PRO A 73 -16.79 19.96 6.99
C PRO A 73 -16.80 21.38 6.46
N TYR A 74 -17.50 22.28 7.12
CA TYR A 74 -17.58 23.70 6.72
C TYR A 74 -16.22 24.41 6.81
N ARG A 75 -15.48 24.19 7.92
CA ARG A 75 -14.13 24.73 8.08
C ARG A 75 -13.15 24.15 7.07
N VAL A 76 -13.20 22.85 6.87
CA VAL A 76 -12.37 22.15 5.86
C VAL A 76 -12.65 22.70 4.46
N ALA A 77 -13.93 22.92 4.10
CA ALA A 77 -14.29 23.53 2.82
C ALA A 77 -13.70 24.92 2.63
N LYS A 78 -13.69 25.74 3.69
CA LYS A 78 -13.08 27.08 3.69
C LYS A 78 -11.57 26.98 3.42
N TYR A 79 -10.86 26.08 4.10
CA TYR A 79 -9.42 25.88 3.89
C TYR A 79 -9.11 25.41 2.46
N LEU A 80 -9.90 24.48 1.94
CA LEU A 80 -9.74 24.02 0.55
C LEU A 80 -10.00 25.15 -0.47
N ALA A 81 -10.97 26.02 -0.21
CA ALA A 81 -11.21 27.20 -1.04
C ALA A 81 -10.03 28.19 -0.99
N MET A 82 -9.41 28.37 0.18
CA MET A 82 -8.20 29.18 0.31
C MET A 82 -7.03 28.61 -0.50
N LEU A 83 -6.82 27.31 -0.48
CA LEU A 83 -5.77 26.66 -1.28
C LEU A 83 -6.00 26.85 -2.79
N ARG A 84 -7.24 26.79 -3.25
CA ARG A 84 -7.58 27.07 -4.66
C ARG A 84 -7.27 28.51 -5.05
N GLY A 85 -7.55 29.48 -4.20
CA GLY A 85 -7.23 30.90 -4.42
C GLY A 85 -5.74 31.17 -4.49
N GLN A 86 -4.92 30.48 -3.70
CA GLN A 86 -3.47 30.61 -3.73
C GLN A 86 -2.86 30.08 -5.04
N THR A 87 -3.47 29.07 -5.67
CA THR A 87 -3.00 28.53 -6.95
C THR A 87 -3.28 29.46 -8.14
N VAL A 88 -4.27 30.36 -8.04
CA VAL A 88 -4.64 31.32 -9.08
C VAL A 88 -3.75 32.56 -9.09
N PHE A 89 -3.14 32.94 -7.99
CA PHE A 89 -2.29 34.14 -7.86
C PHE A 89 -0.78 33.89 -8.03
N GLY A 90 -0.37 32.77 -8.66
CA GLY A 90 1.01 32.61 -9.12
C GLY A 90 2.06 32.44 -8.00
N PHE A 91 1.65 32.22 -6.74
CA PHE A 91 2.59 31.76 -5.73
C PHE A 91 3.01 30.33 -6.06
N THR A 92 4.12 30.22 -6.71
CA THR A 92 4.82 28.97 -7.07
C THR A 92 5.39 28.27 -5.84
N TYR A 93 4.54 27.88 -4.91
CA TYR A 93 4.85 26.70 -4.12
C TYR A 93 4.62 25.51 -5.06
N PHE A 94 5.70 25.07 -5.67
CA PHE A 94 5.68 23.92 -6.55
C PHE A 94 5.46 22.65 -5.71
N HIS A 95 4.25 22.50 -5.19
CA HIS A 95 3.85 21.28 -4.53
C HIS A 95 3.36 20.34 -5.63
N PRO A 96 3.96 19.14 -5.78
CA PRO A 96 3.62 18.22 -6.87
C PRO A 96 2.14 17.85 -6.92
N HIS A 97 1.39 18.13 -5.86
CA HIS A 97 -0.03 17.80 -5.70
C HIS A 97 -1.00 18.97 -5.84
N VAL A 98 -0.53 20.18 -6.01
CA VAL A 98 -1.40 21.38 -6.21
C VAL A 98 -2.24 21.27 -7.49
N LYS A 99 -1.80 20.46 -8.44
CA LYS A 99 -2.57 20.16 -9.66
C LYS A 99 -3.67 19.10 -9.48
N VAL A 100 -3.81 18.51 -8.28
CA VAL A 100 -4.89 17.55 -8.05
C VAL A 100 -6.18 18.32 -7.90
N ASP A 101 -7.12 18.08 -8.80
CA ASP A 101 -8.47 18.61 -8.71
C ASP A 101 -9.17 18.01 -7.49
N VAL A 102 -9.24 18.85 -6.45
CA VAL A 102 -9.90 18.47 -5.19
C VAL A 102 -11.34 18.92 -5.27
N ASP A 103 -12.26 17.99 -5.47
CA ASP A 103 -13.68 18.27 -5.37
C ASP A 103 -14.09 18.49 -3.90
N VAL A 104 -14.28 19.75 -3.55
CA VAL A 104 -14.67 20.17 -2.19
C VAL A 104 -15.98 19.51 -1.75
N LYS A 105 -16.95 19.39 -2.65
CA LYS A 105 -18.25 18.77 -2.31
C LYS A 105 -18.08 17.28 -1.95
N THR A 106 -17.25 16.57 -2.71
CA THR A 106 -16.94 15.15 -2.43
C THR A 106 -16.19 15.02 -1.11
N VAL A 107 -15.22 15.88 -0.82
CA VAL A 107 -14.51 15.87 0.46
C VAL A 107 -15.50 16.12 1.60
N MET A 108 -16.32 17.17 1.51
CA MET A 108 -17.30 17.50 2.56
C MET A 108 -18.28 16.36 2.84
N ARG A 109 -18.79 15.71 1.78
CA ARG A 109 -19.74 14.60 1.93
C ARG A 109 -19.15 13.40 2.61
N ASN A 110 -17.83 13.16 2.41
CA ASN A 110 -17.13 11.98 2.89
C ASN A 110 -16.44 12.19 4.25
N LEU A 111 -16.44 13.42 4.77
CA LEU A 111 -15.89 13.67 6.09
C LEU A 111 -16.77 13.05 7.18
N PRO A 112 -16.17 12.31 8.13
CA PRO A 112 -16.90 11.87 9.30
C PRO A 112 -17.35 13.04 10.16
N PRO A 113 -18.44 12.87 10.94
CA PRO A 113 -18.89 13.91 11.88
C PRO A 113 -17.78 14.28 12.88
N PRO A 114 -17.74 15.54 13.36
CA PRO A 114 -16.82 15.94 14.40
C PRO A 114 -16.89 15.00 15.61
N LYS A 115 -15.74 14.71 16.22
CA LYS A 115 -15.60 13.84 17.40
C LYS A 115 -16.03 12.38 17.19
N SER A 116 -16.31 11.95 15.96
CA SER A 116 -16.69 10.56 15.64
C SER A 116 -15.48 9.66 15.35
N VAL A 117 -14.28 10.22 15.34
CA VAL A 117 -13.02 9.52 15.07
C VAL A 117 -12.01 10.00 16.11
N THR A 118 -11.38 9.05 16.79
CA THR A 118 -10.43 9.32 17.88
C THR A 118 -8.99 9.22 17.43
N ASP A 119 -8.69 8.38 16.45
CA ASP A 119 -7.35 8.21 15.90
C ASP A 119 -7.35 8.05 14.38
N PHE A 120 -6.17 8.12 13.79
CA PHE A 120 -6.00 8.06 12.35
C PHE A 120 -6.26 6.65 11.77
N LYS A 121 -6.05 5.58 12.54
CA LYS A 121 -6.36 4.21 12.12
C LYS A 121 -7.87 4.04 11.95
N GLU A 122 -8.63 4.55 12.91
CA GLU A 122 -10.10 4.58 12.84
C GLU A 122 -10.58 5.36 11.63
N LEU A 123 -9.94 6.50 11.32
CA LEU A 123 -10.26 7.29 10.13
C LEU A 123 -10.08 6.50 8.84
N LEU A 124 -9.02 5.71 8.72
CA LEU A 124 -8.77 4.88 7.53
C LEU A 124 -9.83 3.79 7.31
N LEU A 125 -10.48 3.35 8.39
CA LEU A 125 -11.53 2.31 8.33
C LEU A 125 -12.92 2.91 8.07
N ARG A 126 -13.07 4.23 8.08
CA ARG A 126 -14.38 4.87 7.85
C ARG A 126 -14.81 4.76 6.40
N HIS A 127 -16.01 4.28 6.20
CA HIS A 127 -16.63 4.25 4.89
C HIS A 127 -16.73 5.66 4.29
N GLY A 128 -16.32 5.80 3.04
CA GLY A 128 -16.33 7.09 2.32
C GLY A 128 -15.04 7.91 2.47
N VAL A 129 -14.16 7.59 3.43
CA VAL A 129 -12.84 8.23 3.53
C VAL A 129 -11.88 7.50 2.59
N GLY A 130 -11.69 8.07 1.41
CA GLY A 130 -10.82 7.51 0.37
C GLY A 130 -9.54 8.33 0.16
N PRO A 131 -8.68 7.87 -0.77
CA PRO A 131 -7.39 8.52 -1.04
C PRO A 131 -7.50 10.00 -1.42
N LYS A 132 -8.55 10.40 -2.14
CA LYS A 132 -8.78 11.81 -2.52
C LYS A 132 -9.07 12.68 -1.31
N THR A 133 -9.89 12.20 -0.37
CA THR A 133 -10.22 12.91 0.87
C THR A 133 -8.98 13.06 1.75
N LEU A 134 -8.24 11.97 1.97
CA LEU A 134 -7.01 12.00 2.76
C LEU A 134 -5.96 12.94 2.18
N ARG A 135 -5.78 12.91 0.86
CA ARG A 135 -4.85 13.82 0.18
C ARG A 135 -5.25 15.28 0.33
N ALA A 136 -6.54 15.59 0.23
CA ALA A 136 -7.05 16.95 0.42
C ALA A 136 -6.81 17.45 1.84
N LEU A 137 -7.09 16.65 2.85
CA LEU A 137 -6.85 16.97 4.25
C LEU A 137 -5.36 17.14 4.54
N SER A 138 -4.51 16.25 4.01
CA SER A 138 -3.06 16.33 4.15
C SER A 138 -2.49 17.62 3.55
N LEU A 139 -2.99 18.05 2.39
CA LEU A 139 -2.59 19.31 1.78
C LEU A 139 -3.01 20.52 2.64
N VAL A 140 -4.19 20.51 3.22
CA VAL A 140 -4.62 21.56 4.15
C VAL A 140 -3.70 21.58 5.38
N ALA A 141 -3.41 20.42 5.97
CA ALA A 141 -2.51 20.30 7.11
C ALA A 141 -1.11 20.85 6.80
N GLU A 142 -0.56 20.51 5.64
CA GLU A 142 0.78 20.93 5.25
C GLU A 142 0.85 22.42 4.89
N LEU A 143 -0.04 22.91 4.01
CA LEU A 143 0.08 24.23 3.43
C LEU A 143 -0.47 25.34 4.33
N ILE A 144 -1.51 25.05 5.11
CA ILE A 144 -2.14 26.04 6.00
C ILE A 144 -1.58 25.93 7.41
N PHE A 145 -1.46 24.73 7.96
CA PHE A 145 -1.06 24.50 9.35
C PHE A 145 0.43 24.17 9.51
N LYS A 146 1.19 24.12 8.42
CA LYS A 146 2.64 23.86 8.42
C LYS A 146 3.03 22.50 9.02
N ALA A 147 2.14 21.54 8.94
CA ALA A 147 2.37 20.16 9.34
C ALA A 147 2.74 19.31 8.12
N PRO A 148 4.03 19.12 7.81
CA PRO A 148 4.45 18.47 6.58
C PRO A 148 4.13 16.98 6.58
N ALA A 149 3.79 16.46 5.40
CA ALA A 149 3.70 15.03 5.15
C ALA A 149 5.00 14.49 4.55
N ASP A 150 5.19 13.17 4.60
CA ASP A 150 6.26 12.51 3.89
C ASP A 150 5.84 12.25 2.43
N TRP A 151 6.57 12.84 1.50
CA TRP A 151 6.35 12.71 0.06
C TRP A 151 7.34 11.76 -0.61
N ASN A 152 8.10 11.02 0.20
CA ASN A 152 9.04 10.05 -0.31
C ASN A 152 8.35 8.71 -0.57
N ASP A 153 8.56 8.18 -1.76
CA ASP A 153 8.16 6.82 -2.08
C ASP A 153 9.14 5.84 -1.43
N PRO A 154 8.69 4.97 -0.51
CA PRO A 154 9.54 3.96 0.11
C PRO A 154 9.85 2.80 -0.84
N ALA A 155 9.37 2.83 -2.08
CA ALA A 155 9.60 1.76 -3.03
C ALA A 155 11.10 1.53 -3.28
N ILE A 156 11.47 0.27 -3.25
CA ILE A 156 12.81 -0.24 -3.55
C ILE A 156 12.80 -0.92 -4.91
N ASP A 157 13.97 -0.95 -5.54
CA ASP A 157 14.13 -1.56 -6.85
C ASP A 157 13.66 -3.02 -6.83
N PRO A 158 12.68 -3.39 -7.68
CA PRO A 158 12.16 -4.74 -7.75
C PRO A 158 13.25 -5.78 -8.08
N PHE A 159 14.30 -5.38 -8.78
CA PHE A 159 15.38 -6.29 -9.15
C PHE A 159 16.29 -6.69 -7.98
N LYS A 160 16.35 -5.88 -6.93
CA LYS A 160 17.11 -6.20 -5.71
C LYS A 160 16.39 -7.16 -4.77
N PHE A 161 15.05 -7.21 -4.83
CA PHE A 161 14.21 -7.88 -3.84
C PHE A 161 13.16 -8.81 -4.45
N ALA A 162 13.08 -8.91 -5.78
CA ALA A 162 12.31 -9.96 -6.40
C ALA A 162 13.17 -11.23 -6.42
N PHE A 163 12.85 -12.17 -5.56
CA PHE A 163 13.33 -13.56 -5.68
C PHE A 163 12.68 -14.21 -6.92
N ALA A 164 12.92 -13.63 -8.08
CA ALA A 164 12.52 -14.19 -9.34
C ALA A 164 13.77 -14.82 -9.95
N VAL A 165 13.75 -16.14 -10.05
CA VAL A 165 14.74 -16.87 -10.81
C VAL A 165 14.41 -16.70 -12.28
N GLY A 166 15.00 -15.68 -12.92
CA GLY A 166 14.79 -15.39 -14.34
C GLY A 166 13.92 -14.15 -14.61
N GLY A 167 13.80 -13.80 -15.89
CA GLY A 167 13.06 -12.63 -16.35
C GLY A 167 11.55 -12.76 -16.18
N LYS A 168 10.91 -11.63 -15.93
CA LYS A 168 9.46 -11.52 -15.83
C LYS A 168 8.94 -10.51 -16.85
N ASP A 169 7.80 -10.80 -17.44
CA ASP A 169 7.09 -9.91 -18.37
C ASP A 169 7.90 -9.49 -19.61
N GLY A 170 8.66 -10.46 -20.16
CA GLY A 170 9.40 -10.26 -21.41
C GLY A 170 10.73 -9.51 -21.28
N VAL A 171 11.12 -9.15 -20.07
CA VAL A 171 12.46 -8.59 -19.81
C VAL A 171 13.38 -9.74 -19.38
N PRO A 172 14.40 -10.10 -20.19
CA PRO A 172 15.35 -11.14 -19.80
C PRO A 172 16.17 -10.66 -18.61
N TYR A 173 16.22 -11.45 -17.54
CA TYR A 173 17.08 -11.22 -16.39
C TYR A 173 17.97 -12.45 -16.21
N PRO A 174 19.28 -12.27 -15.98
CA PRO A 174 20.17 -13.40 -15.79
C PRO A 174 19.77 -14.19 -14.54
N VAL A 175 19.70 -15.50 -14.70
CA VAL A 175 19.43 -16.42 -13.59
C VAL A 175 20.65 -16.44 -12.68
N ASP A 176 20.52 -15.99 -11.44
CA ASP A 176 21.54 -16.23 -10.43
C ASP A 176 21.46 -17.69 -9.94
N ARG A 177 22.40 -18.51 -10.39
CA ARG A 177 22.41 -19.94 -10.08
C ARG A 177 22.57 -20.19 -8.57
N ARG A 178 23.27 -19.34 -7.84
CA ARG A 178 23.43 -19.50 -6.37
C ARG A 178 22.09 -19.32 -5.66
N VAL A 179 21.34 -18.28 -6.01
CA VAL A 179 20.00 -18.05 -5.46
C VAL A 179 19.05 -19.20 -5.85
N TYR A 180 19.21 -19.73 -7.05
CA TYR A 180 18.44 -20.87 -7.51
C TYR A 180 18.72 -22.14 -6.70
N ASP A 181 19.97 -22.45 -6.48
CA ASP A 181 20.42 -23.60 -5.69
C ASP A 181 20.00 -23.47 -4.20
N GLU A 182 20.11 -22.25 -3.62
CA GLU A 182 19.60 -21.97 -2.28
C GLU A 182 18.08 -22.17 -2.18
N LEU A 183 17.34 -21.75 -3.18
CA LEU A 183 15.88 -21.94 -3.24
C LEU A 183 15.53 -23.44 -3.31
N ILE A 184 16.24 -24.20 -4.12
CA ILE A 184 16.07 -25.66 -4.20
C ILE A 184 16.35 -26.30 -2.83
N ALA A 185 17.44 -25.95 -2.18
CA ALA A 185 17.79 -26.48 -0.87
C ALA A 185 16.72 -26.17 0.20
N ILE A 186 16.16 -24.97 0.18
CA ILE A 186 15.06 -24.58 1.08
C ILE A 186 13.81 -25.41 0.77
N LEU A 187 13.46 -25.59 -0.50
CA LEU A 187 12.29 -26.37 -0.90
C LEU A 187 12.45 -27.84 -0.53
N ASP A 188 13.63 -28.41 -0.72
CA ASP A 188 13.92 -29.78 -0.31
C ASP A 188 13.79 -29.97 1.21
N ALA A 189 14.32 -29.04 2.00
CA ALA A 189 14.16 -29.04 3.45
C ALA A 189 12.67 -28.95 3.90
N ILE A 190 11.88 -28.14 3.21
CA ILE A 190 10.42 -28.04 3.43
C ILE A 190 9.73 -29.36 3.09
N ILE A 191 10.07 -29.98 1.96
CA ILE A 191 9.50 -31.26 1.51
C ILE A 191 9.85 -32.37 2.52
N GLU A 192 11.09 -32.47 2.95
CA GLU A 192 11.51 -33.45 3.95
C GLU A 192 10.75 -33.30 5.27
N LYS A 193 10.62 -32.04 5.75
CA LYS A 193 9.84 -31.76 6.94
C LYS A 193 8.37 -32.09 6.76
N ALA A 194 7.80 -31.78 5.60
CA ALA A 194 6.41 -32.09 5.29
C ALA A 194 6.15 -33.61 5.21
N ARG A 195 7.12 -34.40 4.70
CA ARG A 195 7.05 -35.87 4.67
C ARG A 195 7.06 -36.50 6.05
N SER A 196 7.76 -35.89 6.99
CA SER A 196 7.83 -36.35 8.38
C SER A 196 6.59 -36.02 9.21
N ASP A 197 5.73 -35.10 8.72
CA ASP A 197 4.46 -34.72 9.37
C ASP A 197 3.28 -35.33 8.62
N PRO A 198 2.58 -36.33 9.19
CA PRO A 198 1.45 -36.99 8.54
C PRO A 198 0.28 -36.04 8.22
N GLY A 199 0.10 -34.97 9.01
CA GLY A 199 -0.94 -33.97 8.81
C GLY A 199 -0.64 -33.10 7.59
N ILE A 200 0.58 -32.62 7.48
CA ILE A 200 1.04 -31.83 6.35
C ILE A 200 1.03 -32.68 5.06
N TYR A 201 1.51 -33.89 5.12
CA TYR A 201 1.50 -34.81 3.97
C TYR A 201 0.09 -35.07 3.44
N LYS A 202 -0.87 -35.33 4.33
CA LYS A 202 -2.28 -35.52 3.98
C LYS A 202 -2.88 -34.28 3.33
N TYR A 203 -2.56 -33.11 3.87
CA TYR A 203 -3.02 -31.83 3.33
C TYR A 203 -2.44 -31.54 1.95
N LEU A 204 -1.14 -31.72 1.76
CA LEU A 204 -0.47 -31.55 0.45
C LEU A 204 -1.01 -32.52 -0.60
N THR A 205 -1.27 -33.78 -0.23
CA THR A 205 -1.87 -34.76 -1.12
C THR A 205 -3.29 -34.35 -1.54
N HIS A 206 -4.07 -33.78 -0.61
CA HIS A 206 -5.39 -33.23 -0.93
C HIS A 206 -5.30 -32.04 -1.89
N LEU A 207 -4.36 -31.12 -1.66
CA LEU A 207 -4.12 -29.98 -2.55
C LEU A 207 -3.67 -30.40 -3.95
N ALA A 208 -2.78 -31.39 -4.04
CA ALA A 208 -2.33 -31.94 -5.32
C ALA A 208 -3.49 -32.51 -6.14
N LYS A 209 -4.35 -33.34 -5.51
CA LYS A 209 -5.57 -33.84 -6.16
C LYS A 209 -6.52 -32.73 -6.62
N LYS A 210 -6.63 -31.66 -5.82
CA LYS A 210 -7.45 -30.49 -6.18
C LYS A 210 -6.86 -29.73 -7.35
N ALA A 211 -5.53 -29.62 -7.41
CA ALA A 211 -4.82 -28.96 -8.51
C ALA A 211 -4.96 -29.73 -9.84
N GLU A 212 -4.94 -31.08 -9.81
CA GLU A 212 -5.15 -31.92 -10.99
C GLU A 212 -6.55 -31.73 -11.60
N THR A 213 -7.56 -31.48 -10.76
CA THR A 213 -8.95 -31.28 -11.21
C THR A 213 -9.27 -29.80 -11.47
N TRP A 214 -8.33 -28.90 -11.16
CA TRP A 214 -8.56 -27.48 -11.32
C TRP A 214 -8.51 -27.06 -12.79
N GLN A 215 -9.62 -26.54 -13.30
CA GLN A 215 -9.68 -25.97 -14.63
C GLN A 215 -9.71 -24.45 -14.53
N PHE A 216 -8.97 -23.79 -15.41
CA PHE A 216 -8.96 -22.34 -15.50
C PHE A 216 -10.39 -21.85 -15.82
N PRO A 217 -10.97 -20.97 -15.00
CA PRO A 217 -12.33 -20.48 -15.24
C PRO A 217 -12.46 -19.89 -16.64
N ALA A 218 -13.47 -20.32 -17.39
CA ALA A 218 -13.63 -19.96 -18.81
C ALA A 218 -13.67 -18.44 -19.04
N HIS A 219 -14.22 -17.69 -18.09
CA HIS A 219 -14.30 -16.22 -18.16
C HIS A 219 -12.97 -15.49 -17.95
N LEU A 220 -11.92 -16.20 -17.50
CA LEU A 220 -10.56 -15.67 -17.35
C LEU A 220 -9.62 -16.08 -18.48
N LYS A 221 -10.10 -16.88 -19.46
CA LYS A 221 -9.29 -17.21 -20.65
C LYS A 221 -9.01 -15.91 -21.41
N ARG A 222 -7.73 -15.63 -21.65
CA ARG A 222 -7.34 -14.49 -22.50
C ARG A 222 -7.99 -14.70 -23.88
N PRO A 223 -8.56 -13.66 -24.49
CA PRO A 223 -8.89 -13.71 -25.91
C PRO A 223 -7.58 -13.96 -26.68
N THR A 224 -7.60 -14.95 -27.55
CA THR A 224 -6.53 -15.29 -28.49
C THR A 224 -6.23 -14.15 -29.44
#